data_144cda1f5ef68b2f3751ee65226f8146
#
_entry.id   144cda1f5ef68b2f3751ee65226f8146
#
_cell.length_a   1.000
_cell.length_b   1.000
_cell.length_c   1.000
_cell.angle_alpha   90.00
_cell.angle_beta   90.00
_cell.angle_gamma   90.00
#
_symmetry.space_group_name_H-M   'P 1'
#
loop_
_entity.id
_entity.type
_entity.pdbx_description
1 polymer ?
#
loop_
_entity_poly.entity_id
_entity_poly.type
_entity_poly.pdbx_seq_one_letter_code
_entity_poly.pdbx_strand_id
1 'polypeptide(L)'
;MEYLIGIQGSDYILVASDCVAASNIVQMSVGEAGDTVQFAEYIQKNVQLYKMRNGYELSPTAAANFTHRNLAYYLRTRTPYHVNLLLATYDEHEGPALYYMGYLAALAKAPFAAHGYGAFLTLSILDHFYKPSITREEAVELLKKCLEELQKRFILNLPSFSVRIIDKDGIHDLDIIVPSKKS
;
A
#
# COMPACT_ATOMS: atom_id res chain seq x y z
N MET A 1 10.13 12.59 1.02
CA MET A 1 10.58 11.42 0.22
C MET A 1 9.67 10.31 0.64
N GLU A 2 8.87 9.87 -0.28
CA GLU A 2 7.75 8.97 -0.01
C GLU A 2 8.19 7.54 -0.24
N TYR A 3 7.79 6.66 0.66
CA TYR A 3 8.10 5.25 0.61
C TYR A 3 6.89 4.45 1.08
N LEU A 4 6.51 3.46 0.29
CA LEU A 4 5.40 2.56 0.57
C LEU A 4 5.91 1.14 0.66
N ILE A 5 5.41 0.38 1.62
CA ILE A 5 5.67 -1.05 1.74
C ILE A 5 4.39 -1.77 2.17
N GLY A 6 4.15 -2.95 1.58
CA GLY A 6 3.07 -3.84 1.95
C GLY A 6 3.55 -5.28 2.05
N ILE A 7 3.09 -6.00 3.05
CA ILE A 7 3.39 -7.41 3.32
C ILE A 7 2.08 -8.13 3.58
N GLN A 8 1.78 -9.15 2.78
CA GLN A 8 0.58 -9.98 2.94
C GLN A 8 0.91 -11.23 3.75
N GLY A 9 0.17 -11.45 4.84
CA GLY A 9 0.13 -12.70 5.58
C GLY A 9 -1.04 -13.59 5.13
N SER A 10 -1.29 -14.66 5.86
CA SER A 10 -2.37 -15.60 5.57
C SER A 10 -3.78 -15.00 5.78
N ASP A 11 -3.94 -14.15 6.78
CA ASP A 11 -5.21 -13.58 7.25
C ASP A 11 -5.16 -12.07 7.48
N TYR A 12 -4.10 -11.39 7.04
CA TYR A 12 -3.91 -9.96 7.21
C TYR A 12 -3.01 -9.37 6.12
N ILE A 13 -2.99 -8.06 6.04
CA ILE A 13 -1.99 -7.28 5.31
C ILE A 13 -1.40 -6.23 6.24
N LEU A 14 -0.08 -6.18 6.31
CA LEU A 14 0.67 -5.12 6.99
C LEU A 14 1.10 -4.09 5.95
N VAL A 15 0.81 -2.83 6.21
CA VAL A 15 1.20 -1.71 5.34
C VAL A 15 1.86 -0.61 6.13
N ALA A 16 2.87 0.02 5.55
CA ALA A 16 3.56 1.15 6.13
C ALA A 16 3.75 2.27 5.11
N SER A 17 3.30 3.46 5.46
CA SER A 17 3.47 4.67 4.63
C SER A 17 2.96 5.93 5.32
N ASP A 18 3.08 7.08 4.63
CA ASP A 18 2.20 8.24 4.81
C ASP A 18 0.85 7.93 4.14
N CYS A 19 -0.17 7.54 4.90
CA CYS A 19 -1.40 6.95 4.37
C CYS A 19 -2.63 7.84 4.42
N VAL A 20 -3.48 7.69 3.38
CA VAL A 20 -4.91 8.01 3.43
C VAL A 20 -5.70 6.70 3.40
N ALA A 21 -6.57 6.46 4.37
CA ALA A 21 -7.42 5.27 4.43
C ALA A 21 -8.88 5.63 4.16
N ALA A 22 -9.59 4.74 3.44
CA ALA A 22 -11.03 4.82 3.24
C ALA A 22 -11.66 3.44 3.30
N SER A 23 -12.58 3.24 4.19
CA SER A 23 -13.33 1.97 4.40
C SER A 23 -12.42 0.73 4.49
N ASN A 24 -12.84 -0.41 3.98
CA ASN A 24 -12.07 -1.67 4.00
C ASN A 24 -10.94 -1.73 2.96
N ILE A 25 -10.63 -0.61 2.30
CA ILE A 25 -9.58 -0.49 1.29
C ILE A 25 -8.58 0.56 1.76
N VAL A 26 -7.34 0.16 1.98
CA VAL A 26 -6.24 1.10 2.22
C VAL A 26 -5.54 1.35 0.90
N GLN A 27 -5.70 2.56 0.39
CA GLN A 27 -4.97 3.06 -0.76
C GLN A 27 -3.77 3.86 -0.27
N MET A 28 -2.59 3.46 -0.70
CA MET A 28 -1.34 4.17 -0.47
C MET A 28 -0.80 4.64 -1.81
N SER A 29 -0.35 5.87 -1.88
CA SER A 29 0.14 6.47 -3.12
C SER A 29 1.45 7.20 -2.92
N VAL A 30 2.31 7.14 -3.93
CA VAL A 30 3.57 7.88 -4.03
C VAL A 30 3.74 8.43 -5.44
N GLY A 31 4.18 9.69 -5.55
CA GLY A 31 4.34 10.37 -6.83
C GLY A 31 4.32 11.89 -6.67
N GLU A 32 3.85 12.62 -7.67
CA GLU A 32 3.67 14.06 -7.53
C GLU A 32 2.57 14.38 -6.49
N ALA A 33 2.87 15.27 -5.54
CA ALA A 33 2.01 15.53 -4.39
C ALA A 33 0.57 15.94 -4.78
N GLY A 34 0.41 16.73 -5.82
CA GLY A 34 -0.91 17.12 -6.34
C GLY A 34 -1.67 15.92 -6.94
N ASP A 35 -1.00 15.11 -7.72
CA ASP A 35 -1.59 13.96 -8.41
C ASP A 35 -1.98 12.86 -7.42
N THR A 36 -1.14 12.59 -6.43
CA THR A 36 -1.41 11.56 -5.41
C THR A 36 -2.68 11.87 -4.63
N VAL A 37 -2.84 13.10 -4.17
CA VAL A 37 -4.03 13.53 -3.43
C VAL A 37 -5.28 13.51 -4.32
N GLN A 38 -5.21 14.12 -5.50
CA GLN A 38 -6.36 14.21 -6.41
C GLN A 38 -6.83 12.81 -6.84
N PHE A 39 -5.91 11.95 -7.23
CA PHE A 39 -6.26 10.60 -7.69
C PHE A 39 -6.80 9.75 -6.55
N ALA A 40 -6.15 9.77 -5.38
CA ALA A 40 -6.62 9.05 -4.20
C ALA A 40 -8.03 9.47 -3.79
N GLU A 41 -8.29 10.78 -3.69
CA GLU A 41 -9.62 11.29 -3.37
C GLU A 41 -10.66 10.93 -4.44
N TYR A 42 -10.30 11.00 -5.71
CA TYR A 42 -11.20 10.62 -6.80
C TYR A 42 -11.64 9.16 -6.68
N ILE A 43 -10.70 8.24 -6.51
CA ILE A 43 -11.00 6.80 -6.34
C ILE A 43 -11.84 6.58 -5.09
N GLN A 44 -11.44 7.14 -3.96
CA GLN A 44 -12.16 7.02 -2.69
C GLN A 44 -13.62 7.48 -2.80
N LYS A 45 -13.84 8.67 -3.36
CA LYS A 45 -15.20 9.23 -3.53
C LYS A 45 -16.07 8.34 -4.43
N ASN A 46 -15.49 7.78 -5.49
CA ASN A 46 -16.23 6.89 -6.40
C ASN A 46 -16.54 5.52 -5.77
N VAL A 47 -15.62 4.93 -5.01
CA VAL A 47 -15.87 3.69 -4.26
C VAL A 47 -16.98 3.90 -3.23
N GLN A 48 -16.93 5.02 -2.49
CA GLN A 48 -17.98 5.37 -1.53
C GLN A 48 -19.33 5.64 -2.22
N LEU A 49 -19.33 6.33 -3.33
CA LEU A 49 -20.54 6.55 -4.12
C LEU A 49 -21.16 5.25 -4.64
N TYR A 50 -20.32 4.29 -5.05
CA TYR A 50 -20.78 2.96 -5.44
C TYR A 50 -21.50 2.26 -4.29
N LYS A 51 -20.90 2.24 -3.08
CA LYS A 51 -21.49 1.69 -1.88
C LYS A 51 -22.86 2.32 -1.56
N MET A 52 -22.92 3.65 -1.64
CA MET A 52 -24.17 4.39 -1.37
C MET A 52 -25.28 4.07 -2.39
N ARG A 53 -24.93 3.91 -3.67
CA ARG A 53 -25.91 3.65 -4.74
C ARG A 53 -26.42 2.21 -4.77
N ASN A 54 -25.54 1.26 -4.46
CA ASN A 54 -25.83 -0.16 -4.62
C ASN A 54 -26.17 -0.86 -3.29
N GLY A 55 -25.85 -0.23 -2.14
CA GLY A 55 -26.08 -0.79 -0.81
C GLY A 55 -25.06 -1.87 -0.38
N TYR A 56 -24.02 -2.12 -1.20
CA TYR A 56 -22.92 -3.03 -0.88
C TYR A 56 -21.58 -2.48 -1.35
N GLU A 57 -20.49 -3.00 -0.80
CA GLU A 57 -19.13 -2.57 -1.14
C GLU A 57 -18.62 -3.25 -2.40
N LEU A 58 -17.71 -2.59 -3.11
CA LEU A 58 -16.95 -3.21 -4.19
C LEU A 58 -16.08 -4.32 -3.62
N SER A 59 -16.03 -5.46 -4.31
CA SER A 59 -15.04 -6.49 -3.98
C SER A 59 -13.61 -5.97 -4.19
N PRO A 60 -12.62 -6.54 -3.49
CA PRO A 60 -11.21 -6.16 -3.64
C PRO A 60 -10.73 -6.13 -5.10
N THR A 61 -11.05 -7.18 -5.82
CA THR A 61 -10.71 -7.31 -7.24
C THR A 61 -11.40 -6.25 -8.10
N ALA A 62 -12.68 -5.93 -7.81
CA ALA A 62 -13.42 -4.90 -8.53
C ALA A 62 -12.85 -3.50 -8.26
N ALA A 63 -12.48 -3.21 -7.00
CA ALA A 63 -11.86 -1.94 -6.62
C ALA A 63 -10.48 -1.76 -7.27
N ALA A 64 -9.65 -2.80 -7.29
CA ALA A 64 -8.35 -2.78 -7.97
C ALA A 64 -8.50 -2.54 -9.47
N ASN A 65 -9.42 -3.26 -10.13
CA ASN A 65 -9.70 -3.08 -11.56
C ASN A 65 -10.31 -1.70 -11.88
N PHE A 66 -11.17 -1.17 -11.02
CA PHE A 66 -11.71 0.18 -11.17
C PHE A 66 -10.58 1.22 -11.11
N THR A 67 -9.70 1.11 -10.12
CA THR A 67 -8.54 2.00 -9.97
C THR A 67 -7.60 1.92 -11.17
N HIS A 68 -7.26 0.69 -11.59
CA HIS A 68 -6.45 0.41 -12.78
C HIS A 68 -7.04 1.05 -14.05
N ARG A 69 -8.33 0.82 -14.30
CA ARG A 69 -9.01 1.35 -15.49
C ARG A 69 -8.98 2.88 -15.53
N ASN A 70 -9.19 3.53 -14.39
CA ASN A 70 -9.14 4.99 -14.32
C ASN A 70 -7.72 5.51 -14.55
N LEU A 71 -6.71 4.92 -13.91
CA LEU A 71 -5.32 5.31 -14.13
C LEU A 71 -4.91 5.14 -15.60
N ALA A 72 -5.24 3.99 -16.20
CA ALA A 72 -5.00 3.71 -17.62
C ALA A 72 -5.73 4.66 -18.58
N TYR A 73 -6.93 5.11 -18.22
CA TYR A 73 -7.66 6.12 -18.98
C TYR A 73 -6.93 7.46 -18.97
N TYR A 74 -6.55 7.95 -17.78
CA TYR A 74 -5.86 9.24 -17.65
C TYR A 74 -4.47 9.22 -18.26
N LEU A 75 -3.78 8.08 -18.29
CA LEU A 75 -2.48 7.92 -18.96
C LEU A 75 -2.52 8.30 -20.45
N ARG A 76 -3.69 8.17 -21.11
CA ARG A 76 -3.90 8.51 -22.51
C ARG A 76 -4.39 9.95 -22.73
N THR A 77 -4.57 10.71 -21.67
CA THR A 77 -5.01 12.12 -21.73
C THR A 77 -3.81 13.06 -21.76
N ARG A 78 -4.08 14.37 -21.90
CA ARG A 78 -3.03 15.40 -21.82
C ARG A 78 -2.49 15.62 -20.41
N THR A 79 -3.18 15.12 -19.40
CA THR A 79 -2.85 15.29 -17.98
C THR A 79 -2.84 13.92 -17.30
N PRO A 80 -1.82 13.07 -17.58
CA PRO A 80 -1.68 11.79 -16.91
C PRO A 80 -1.35 12.00 -15.43
N TYR A 81 -1.83 11.11 -14.56
CA TYR A 81 -1.42 11.07 -13.17
C TYR A 81 -0.10 10.31 -13.01
N HIS A 82 0.90 10.94 -12.41
CA HIS A 82 2.17 10.32 -12.05
C HIS A 82 2.10 9.73 -10.64
N VAL A 83 1.38 8.62 -10.49
CA VAL A 83 1.07 8.00 -9.20
C VAL A 83 1.37 6.51 -9.23
N ASN A 84 2.18 6.05 -8.27
CA ASN A 84 2.35 4.63 -7.96
C ASN A 84 1.48 4.29 -6.75
N LEU A 85 0.86 3.14 -6.75
CA LEU A 85 -0.16 2.76 -5.77
C LEU A 85 0.11 1.38 -5.18
N LEU A 86 -0.17 1.23 -3.89
CA LEU A 86 -0.45 -0.05 -3.27
C LEU A 86 -1.90 -0.03 -2.77
N LEU A 87 -2.66 -1.06 -3.11
CA LEU A 87 -4.01 -1.27 -2.62
C LEU A 87 -4.00 -2.50 -1.73
N ALA A 88 -4.30 -2.31 -0.46
CA ALA A 88 -4.42 -3.39 0.51
C ALA A 88 -5.89 -3.53 0.90
N THR A 89 -6.42 -4.73 0.79
CA THR A 89 -7.85 -5.01 0.99
C THR A 89 -8.02 -6.32 1.74
N TYR A 90 -9.14 -6.46 2.45
CA TYR A 90 -9.57 -7.72 3.02
C TYR A 90 -11.03 -7.99 2.65
N ASP A 91 -11.30 -9.20 2.23
CA ASP A 91 -12.65 -9.69 1.91
C ASP A 91 -12.89 -11.01 2.65
N GLU A 92 -14.11 -11.21 3.14
CA GLU A 92 -14.46 -12.42 3.91
C GLU A 92 -14.37 -13.71 3.07
N HIS A 93 -14.55 -13.60 1.75
CA HIS A 93 -14.54 -14.74 0.83
C HIS A 93 -13.18 -14.94 0.15
N GLU A 94 -12.55 -13.83 -0.29
CA GLU A 94 -11.27 -13.87 -1.01
C GLU A 94 -10.04 -13.77 -0.08
N GLY A 95 -10.26 -13.37 1.18
CA GLY A 95 -9.18 -13.11 2.15
C GLY A 95 -8.40 -11.84 1.87
N PRO A 96 -7.17 -11.72 2.39
CA PRO A 96 -6.30 -10.57 2.19
C PRO A 96 -5.80 -10.51 0.74
N ALA A 97 -5.76 -9.32 0.15
CA ALA A 97 -5.24 -9.09 -1.18
C ALA A 97 -4.46 -7.79 -1.27
N LEU A 98 -3.18 -7.89 -1.62
CA LEU A 98 -2.29 -6.77 -1.88
C LEU A 98 -2.09 -6.61 -3.38
N TYR A 99 -2.42 -5.43 -3.90
CA TYR A 99 -2.25 -5.08 -5.31
C TYR A 99 -1.18 -4.00 -5.45
N TYR A 100 -0.24 -4.26 -6.34
CA TYR A 100 0.76 -3.32 -6.81
C TYR A 100 0.26 -2.66 -8.10
N MET A 101 0.37 -1.35 -8.20
CA MET A 101 0.03 -0.61 -9.42
C MET A 101 1.08 0.46 -9.69
N GLY A 102 1.77 0.35 -10.83
CA GLY A 102 2.72 1.35 -11.29
C GLY A 102 2.02 2.54 -11.99
N TYR A 103 2.72 3.66 -12.11
CA TYR A 103 2.22 4.87 -12.79
C TYR A 103 1.84 4.64 -14.27
N LEU A 104 2.38 3.60 -14.91
CA LEU A 104 1.97 3.16 -16.25
C LEU A 104 0.74 2.24 -16.24
N ALA A 105 0.02 2.20 -15.13
CA ALA A 105 -1.15 1.37 -14.94
C ALA A 105 -0.89 -0.14 -15.06
N ALA A 106 0.32 -0.62 -14.76
CA ALA A 106 0.58 -2.04 -14.60
C ALA A 106 0.00 -2.52 -13.27
N LEU A 107 -0.95 -3.46 -13.29
CA LEU A 107 -1.60 -4.02 -12.10
C LEU A 107 -1.13 -5.45 -11.85
N ALA A 108 -0.69 -5.75 -10.64
CA ALA A 108 -0.35 -7.11 -10.21
C ALA A 108 -0.80 -7.37 -8.77
N LYS A 109 -1.29 -8.57 -8.49
CA LYS A 109 -1.47 -9.06 -7.12
C LYS A 109 -0.13 -9.64 -6.66
N ALA A 110 0.36 -9.21 -5.50
CA ALA A 110 1.68 -9.58 -5.00
C ALA A 110 1.65 -9.93 -3.51
N PRO A 111 2.45 -10.89 -3.05
CA PRO A 111 2.54 -11.24 -1.64
C PRO A 111 3.25 -10.17 -0.81
N PHE A 112 4.08 -9.39 -1.41
CA PHE A 112 4.70 -8.17 -0.86
C PHE A 112 4.99 -7.20 -1.98
N ALA A 113 5.05 -5.92 -1.66
CA ALA A 113 5.35 -4.87 -2.62
C ALA A 113 5.94 -3.64 -1.94
N ALA A 114 6.69 -2.85 -2.70
CA ALA A 114 7.20 -1.56 -2.24
C ALA A 114 7.28 -0.57 -3.40
N HIS A 115 7.11 0.72 -3.08
CA HIS A 115 7.31 1.84 -4.00
C HIS A 115 8.20 2.90 -3.37
N GLY A 116 8.79 3.74 -4.20
CA GLY A 116 9.68 4.82 -3.82
C GLY A 116 11.16 4.47 -3.97
N TYR A 117 12.04 5.40 -3.61
CA TYR A 117 13.48 5.26 -3.84
C TYR A 117 14.14 4.08 -3.11
N GLY A 118 13.58 3.71 -1.96
CA GLY A 118 14.07 2.58 -1.17
C GLY A 118 13.56 1.21 -1.62
N ALA A 119 12.64 1.15 -2.57
CA ALA A 119 11.97 -0.08 -2.96
C ALA A 119 12.93 -1.19 -3.39
N PHE A 120 13.98 -0.87 -4.14
CA PHE A 120 14.96 -1.87 -4.60
C PHE A 120 15.66 -2.59 -3.45
N LEU A 121 16.03 -1.84 -2.40
CA LEU A 121 16.69 -2.42 -1.23
C LEU A 121 15.75 -3.30 -0.44
N THR A 122 14.54 -2.80 -0.20
CA THR A 122 13.56 -3.51 0.60
C THR A 122 12.94 -4.70 -0.11
N LEU A 123 12.74 -4.65 -1.42
CA LEU A 123 12.28 -5.80 -2.20
C LEU A 123 13.27 -6.96 -2.12
N SER A 124 14.58 -6.69 -2.13
CA SER A 124 15.60 -7.72 -1.93
C SER A 124 15.51 -8.38 -0.56
N ILE A 125 15.27 -7.59 0.50
CA ILE A 125 15.11 -8.11 1.87
C ILE A 125 13.81 -8.91 1.97
N LEU A 126 12.70 -8.39 1.42
CA LEU A 126 11.42 -9.07 1.42
C LEU A 126 11.49 -10.40 0.68
N ASP A 127 12.12 -10.45 -0.49
CA ASP A 127 12.29 -11.67 -1.28
C ASP A 127 13.06 -12.75 -0.51
N HIS A 128 14.07 -12.33 0.27
CA HIS A 128 14.89 -13.25 1.04
C HIS A 128 14.20 -13.79 2.31
N PHE A 129 13.45 -12.96 3.02
CA PHE A 129 12.90 -13.29 4.35
C PHE A 129 11.38 -13.55 4.36
N TYR A 130 10.67 -13.22 3.30
CA TYR A 130 9.24 -13.44 3.22
C TYR A 130 8.90 -14.94 3.19
N LYS A 131 7.83 -15.29 3.90
CA LYS A 131 7.22 -16.65 3.87
C LYS A 131 5.70 -16.48 3.76
N PRO A 132 5.00 -17.32 2.99
CA PRO A 132 3.54 -17.26 2.89
C PRO A 132 2.81 -17.44 4.23
N SER A 133 3.43 -18.15 5.17
CA SER A 133 2.93 -18.39 6.54
C SER A 133 3.48 -17.42 7.58
N ILE A 134 3.95 -16.23 7.15
CA ILE A 134 4.54 -15.22 8.06
C ILE A 134 3.51 -14.78 9.11
N THR A 135 3.89 -14.79 10.39
CA THR A 135 3.05 -14.28 11.47
C THR A 135 3.07 -12.75 11.52
N ARG A 136 2.11 -12.16 12.23
CA ARG A 136 2.03 -10.68 12.37
C ARG A 136 3.29 -10.12 13.00
N GLU A 137 3.81 -10.77 14.03
CA GLU A 137 5.03 -10.39 14.73
C GLU A 137 6.26 -10.48 13.81
N GLU A 138 6.38 -11.57 13.06
CA GLU A 138 7.46 -11.75 12.08
C GLU A 138 7.40 -10.70 10.97
N ALA A 139 6.19 -10.34 10.50
CA ALA A 139 6.01 -9.31 9.48
C ALA A 139 6.41 -7.91 9.99
N VAL A 140 6.10 -7.58 11.24
CA VAL A 140 6.53 -6.34 11.88
C VAL A 140 8.06 -6.30 12.02
N GLU A 141 8.69 -7.41 12.43
CA GLU A 141 10.16 -7.49 12.51
C GLU A 141 10.82 -7.40 11.12
N LEU A 142 10.20 -8.01 10.10
CA LEU A 142 10.66 -7.90 8.72
C LEU A 142 10.54 -6.44 8.21
N LEU A 143 9.44 -5.76 8.53
CA LEU A 143 9.28 -4.34 8.23
C LEU A 143 10.36 -3.49 8.90
N LYS A 144 10.64 -3.73 10.18
CA LYS A 144 11.71 -3.02 10.91
C LYS A 144 13.08 -3.21 10.24
N LYS A 145 13.42 -4.43 9.84
CA LYS A 145 14.66 -4.70 9.09
C LYS A 145 14.74 -3.89 7.79
N CYS A 146 13.64 -3.81 7.03
CA CYS A 146 13.57 -2.99 5.82
C CYS A 146 13.84 -1.51 6.13
N LEU A 147 13.19 -0.97 7.15
CA LEU A 147 13.34 0.43 7.55
C LEU A 147 14.74 0.74 8.09
N GLU A 148 15.35 -0.17 8.85
CA GLU A 148 16.73 -0.03 9.33
C GLU A 148 17.75 0.01 8.18
N GLU A 149 17.59 -0.84 7.18
CA GLU A 149 18.48 -0.83 6.00
C GLU A 149 18.31 0.45 5.16
N LEU A 150 17.09 0.94 5.02
CA LEU A 150 16.85 2.24 4.39
C LEU A 150 17.55 3.37 5.15
N GLN A 151 17.48 3.39 6.48
CA GLN A 151 18.12 4.41 7.31
C GLN A 151 19.65 4.36 7.23
N LYS A 152 20.24 3.15 7.15
CA LYS A 152 21.70 2.99 7.02
C LYS A 152 22.23 3.47 5.68
N ARG A 153 21.47 3.26 4.60
CA ARG A 153 21.95 3.52 3.23
C ARG A 153 21.56 4.87 2.68
N PHE A 154 20.47 5.44 3.16
CA PHE A 154 20.04 6.78 2.81
C PHE A 154 20.46 7.77 3.91
N ILE A 155 21.18 8.82 3.53
CA ILE A 155 21.63 9.91 4.43
C ILE A 155 20.44 10.76 4.94
N LEU A 156 19.22 10.35 4.69
CA LEU A 156 18.02 11.09 5.00
C LEU A 156 17.43 10.64 6.35
N ASN A 157 17.02 11.63 7.14
CA ASN A 157 16.17 11.37 8.29
C ASN A 157 14.82 10.86 7.77
N LEU A 158 14.61 9.55 7.82
CA LEU A 158 13.30 8.98 7.54
C LEU A 158 12.34 9.43 8.65
N PRO A 159 11.18 10.00 8.31
CA PRO A 159 10.15 10.30 9.29
C PRO A 159 9.63 9.02 9.95
N SER A 160 8.86 9.17 11.02
CA SER A 160 8.11 8.06 11.59
C SER A 160 7.14 7.49 10.56
N PHE A 161 7.07 6.16 10.48
CA PHE A 161 6.12 5.47 9.59
C PHE A 161 4.82 5.18 10.33
N SER A 162 3.70 5.53 9.71
CA SER A 162 2.39 5.02 10.10
C SER A 162 2.27 3.59 9.59
N VAL A 163 1.99 2.67 10.49
CA VAL A 163 1.85 1.23 10.18
C VAL A 163 0.42 0.81 10.47
N ARG A 164 -0.18 0.08 9.53
CA ARG A 164 -1.55 -0.43 9.63
C ARG A 164 -1.61 -1.91 9.34
N ILE A 165 -2.49 -2.59 10.04
CA ILE A 165 -2.92 -3.96 9.72
C ILE A 165 -4.34 -3.91 9.21
N ILE A 166 -4.59 -4.64 8.13
CA ILE A 166 -5.90 -4.85 7.54
C ILE A 166 -6.21 -6.34 7.68
N ASP A 167 -7.28 -6.66 8.36
CA ASP A 167 -7.74 -8.03 8.59
C ASP A 167 -9.28 -8.12 8.55
N LYS A 168 -9.83 -9.27 8.97
CA LYS A 168 -11.27 -9.52 9.03
C LYS A 168 -12.04 -8.54 9.95
N ASP A 169 -11.37 -7.99 10.95
CA ASP A 169 -11.97 -7.07 11.93
C ASP A 169 -11.86 -5.60 11.49
N GLY A 170 -11.20 -5.35 10.34
CA GLY A 170 -11.06 -4.04 9.73
C GLY A 170 -9.63 -3.52 9.64
N ILE A 171 -9.47 -2.21 9.77
CA ILE A 171 -8.18 -1.52 9.69
C ILE A 171 -7.77 -1.09 11.10
N HIS A 172 -6.58 -1.51 11.51
CA HIS A 172 -6.02 -1.21 12.83
C HIS A 172 -4.71 -0.45 12.67
N ASP A 173 -4.61 0.71 13.33
CA ASP A 173 -3.34 1.42 13.43
C ASP A 173 -2.43 0.71 14.44
N LEU A 174 -1.20 0.43 14.04
CA LEU A 174 -0.14 0.01 14.94
C LEU A 174 0.64 1.24 15.43
N ASP A 175 1.37 1.05 16.52
CA ASP A 175 2.27 2.10 17.02
C ASP A 175 3.26 2.52 15.91
N ILE A 176 3.54 3.83 15.86
CA ILE A 176 4.46 4.41 14.90
C ILE A 176 5.83 3.76 15.07
N ILE A 177 6.31 3.11 14.00
CA ILE A 177 7.67 2.57 13.99
C ILE A 177 8.63 3.69 13.63
N VAL A 178 9.45 4.09 14.60
CA VAL A 178 10.55 5.02 14.37
C VAL A 178 11.82 4.19 14.22
N PRO A 179 12.52 4.27 13.09
CA PRO A 179 13.81 3.61 12.97
C PRO A 179 14.77 4.12 14.04
N SER A 180 15.38 3.21 14.81
CA SER A 180 16.32 3.61 15.87
C SER A 180 17.55 4.24 15.24
N LYS A 181 17.87 5.50 15.60
CA LYS A 181 19.20 6.06 15.30
C LYS A 181 20.22 5.25 16.12
N LYS A 182 21.01 4.40 15.44
CA LYS A 182 22.25 3.93 16.07
C LYS A 182 23.20 5.12 16.12
N SER A 183 23.49 5.58 17.34
CA SER A 183 24.56 6.52 17.66
C SER A 183 25.92 5.96 17.21
#